data_683c8cb1c19399c86aed0607b61932d4
#
_entry.id   683c8cb1c19399c86aed0607b61932d4
#
_cell.length_a   1.000
_cell.length_b   1.000
_cell.length_c   1.000
_cell.angle_alpha   90.00
_cell.angle_beta   90.00
_cell.angle_gamma   90.00
#
_symmetry.space_group_name_H-M   'P 1'
#
loop_
_entity.id
_entity.type
_entity.pdbx_description
1 polymer ?
#
loop_
_entity_poly.entity_id
_entity_poly.type
_entity_poly.pdbx_seq_one_letter_code
_entity_poly.pdbx_strand_id
1 'polypeptide(L)'
;MKKIFWLIPLVGLCLMAMTAVMTSCGGGDPLEKTVREAFVKGDTTQARYNRIVDLLKSNPKKYSDYIDAQGNVNVDALGSYINAIGQKLRPPMSWNVKAYAAQPLSLTVYFERSGSMVPYDSQGGSGQLKKAVNDLINYFPGKERVSINIVNDGIYPYRGTVDSFLQDRNIYATTQGTGNPAYTDFKVIFDKIFQAQKPNNVSILVTDLIYSPRNTAGVSTTKIFNEENSLATSIFKHYKGKSVIVEQLLGDFDGMYYPYSGVPFQYKGPRPFYIIIVADASLIDRMAADKSYANFLNLGNVLNSYRFNQAQTELKFNMLPSWRGNAGRFRPDRDDAALLTHCQGDKLTGVLAFSIAVNLDALQKNDVFLTNAANYAVQSHSGFTVKVERITPNDVTGNNRRFLEGMTHVITFTGKFNTPADEIVVNMRNDFPQWITSSTSNDDSNPAAGDFAHTTFGLERFLRGIYDAFSAGGSNSYATIHIRLEK
;
A
#
# COMPACT_ATOMS: atom_id res chain seq x y z
N MET A 1 -65.25 10.58 -24.69
CA MET A 1 -65.44 9.11 -24.84
C MET A 1 -64.13 8.50 -25.33
N LYS A 2 -63.43 7.81 -24.54
CA LYS A 2 -62.75 6.52 -24.74
C LYS A 2 -61.72 6.35 -23.64
N LYS A 3 -61.92 5.32 -22.89
CA LYS A 3 -61.17 4.83 -21.75
C LYS A 3 -59.78 4.39 -22.20
N ILE A 4 -58.72 4.77 -21.47
CA ILE A 4 -57.41 4.11 -21.54
C ILE A 4 -57.20 3.39 -20.24
N PHE A 5 -57.08 2.11 -20.37
CA PHE A 5 -56.88 1.10 -19.33
C PHE A 5 -55.45 1.16 -18.76
N TRP A 6 -55.36 1.01 -17.47
CA TRP A 6 -54.18 0.72 -16.70
C TRP A 6 -53.54 -0.61 -17.08
N LEU A 7 -52.24 -0.58 -17.26
CA LEU A 7 -51.35 -1.76 -17.19
C LEU A 7 -50.17 -1.36 -16.35
N ILE A 8 -50.22 -1.63 -15.04
CA ILE A 8 -49.08 -1.65 -14.15
C ILE A 8 -48.60 -3.08 -14.09
N PRO A 9 -47.34 -3.38 -14.43
CA PRO A 9 -46.86 -4.74 -14.45
C PRO A 9 -46.43 -5.23 -13.08
N LEU A 10 -46.75 -6.44 -12.86
CA LEU A 10 -46.35 -7.44 -11.89
C LEU A 10 -44.79 -7.57 -11.84
N VAL A 11 -44.08 -6.69 -11.20
CA VAL A 11 -42.62 -6.82 -10.89
C VAL A 11 -42.35 -6.84 -9.39
N GLY A 12 -43.39 -6.72 -8.56
CA GLY A 12 -43.26 -6.62 -7.09
C GLY A 12 -43.30 -7.90 -6.30
N LEU A 13 -43.40 -9.11 -6.90
CA LEU A 13 -43.71 -10.32 -6.16
C LEU A 13 -42.60 -11.41 -6.14
N CYS A 14 -41.41 -11.12 -6.65
CA CYS A 14 -40.28 -12.07 -6.58
C CYS A 14 -39.25 -11.78 -5.49
N LEU A 15 -39.42 -10.71 -4.68
CA LEU A 15 -38.44 -10.37 -3.63
C LEU A 15 -38.81 -10.83 -2.22
N MET A 16 -39.95 -11.52 -2.02
CA MET A 16 -40.35 -11.96 -0.68
C MET A 16 -40.32 -13.49 -0.44
N ALA A 17 -39.71 -14.25 -1.33
CA ALA A 17 -39.59 -15.70 -1.14
C ALA A 17 -38.19 -16.20 -0.74
N MET A 18 -37.23 -15.31 -0.39
CA MET A 18 -35.86 -15.69 0.00
C MET A 18 -35.56 -15.60 1.49
N THR A 19 -36.50 -15.32 2.36
CA THR A 19 -36.21 -15.15 3.81
C THR A 19 -36.60 -16.32 4.71
N ALA A 20 -36.87 -17.49 4.17
CA ALA A 20 -37.33 -18.62 4.97
C ALA A 20 -36.54 -19.91 4.75
N VAL A 21 -35.21 -19.89 4.84
CA VAL A 21 -34.42 -21.11 5.18
C VAL A 21 -33.10 -20.69 5.82
N MET A 22 -33.13 -20.11 7.00
CA MET A 22 -31.91 -19.89 7.82
C MET A 22 -32.23 -20.09 9.32
N THR A 23 -32.84 -21.21 9.65
CA THR A 23 -32.83 -21.73 11.02
C THR A 23 -32.61 -23.23 10.98
N SER A 24 -31.35 -23.60 10.81
CA SER A 24 -30.86 -24.91 11.19
C SER A 24 -29.67 -24.69 12.13
N CYS A 25 -29.95 -24.78 13.41
CA CYS A 25 -28.94 -25.06 14.43
C CYS A 25 -28.29 -26.41 14.09
N GLY A 26 -27.03 -26.38 13.68
CA GLY A 26 -26.22 -27.57 13.45
C GLY A 26 -24.86 -27.11 13.05
N GLY A 27 -23.77 -27.52 13.76
CA GLY A 27 -22.39 -27.18 13.56
C GLY A 27 -21.89 -27.50 12.15
N GLY A 28 -22.27 -26.67 11.18
CA GLY A 28 -21.81 -26.74 9.79
C GLY A 28 -20.36 -26.30 9.67
N ASP A 29 -19.67 -26.84 8.67
CA ASP A 29 -18.27 -26.43 8.38
C ASP A 29 -18.21 -24.92 8.13
N PRO A 30 -17.38 -24.18 8.86
CA PRO A 30 -17.18 -22.73 8.65
C PRO A 30 -16.88 -22.36 7.19
N LEU A 31 -16.15 -23.21 6.45
CA LEU A 31 -15.86 -22.99 5.03
C LEU A 31 -17.14 -23.04 4.19
N GLU A 32 -17.98 -24.06 4.40
CA GLU A 32 -19.25 -24.18 3.70
C GLU A 32 -20.18 -22.99 3.99
N LYS A 33 -20.27 -22.58 5.26
CA LYS A 33 -21.05 -21.41 5.67
C LYS A 33 -20.58 -20.15 4.95
N THR A 34 -19.26 -19.89 4.96
CA THR A 34 -18.67 -18.69 4.32
C THR A 34 -18.93 -18.67 2.81
N VAL A 35 -18.85 -19.82 2.15
CA VAL A 35 -19.11 -19.95 0.71
C VAL A 35 -20.60 -19.75 0.40
N ARG A 36 -21.50 -20.33 1.18
CA ARG A 36 -22.96 -20.13 1.00
C ARG A 36 -23.34 -18.66 1.19
N GLU A 37 -22.81 -18.00 2.20
CA GLU A 37 -23.03 -16.57 2.42
C GLU A 37 -22.54 -15.71 1.26
N ALA A 38 -21.39 -16.06 0.65
CA ALA A 38 -20.89 -15.36 -0.53
C ALA A 38 -21.89 -15.42 -1.68
N PHE A 39 -22.41 -16.59 -1.99
CA PHE A 39 -23.40 -16.76 -3.05
C PHE A 39 -24.72 -16.04 -2.74
N VAL A 40 -25.26 -16.21 -1.52
CA VAL A 40 -26.53 -15.58 -1.11
C VAL A 40 -26.46 -14.05 -1.18
N LYS A 41 -25.31 -13.46 -0.82
CA LYS A 41 -25.10 -12.00 -0.88
C LYS A 41 -24.63 -11.50 -2.26
N GLY A 42 -24.38 -12.38 -3.23
CA GLY A 42 -23.77 -12.04 -4.50
C GLY A 42 -22.33 -11.50 -4.35
N ASP A 43 -21.69 -11.75 -3.22
CA ASP A 43 -20.36 -11.24 -2.88
C ASP A 43 -19.28 -12.24 -3.34
N THR A 44 -19.04 -12.30 -4.64
CA THR A 44 -17.97 -13.11 -5.25
C THR A 44 -16.72 -12.26 -5.54
N THR A 45 -16.34 -11.39 -4.60
CA THR A 45 -15.24 -10.45 -4.72
C THR A 45 -13.90 -11.07 -4.29
N GLN A 46 -12.78 -10.38 -4.63
CA GLN A 46 -11.44 -10.72 -4.13
C GLN A 46 -11.40 -10.73 -2.58
N ALA A 47 -12.05 -9.76 -1.94
CA ALA A 47 -12.10 -9.68 -0.49
C ALA A 47 -12.76 -10.94 0.13
N ARG A 48 -13.82 -11.44 -0.48
CA ARG A 48 -14.47 -12.67 -0.03
C ARG A 48 -13.60 -13.91 -0.28
N TYR A 49 -12.94 -13.98 -1.44
CA TYR A 49 -11.96 -15.03 -1.70
C TYR A 49 -10.83 -15.04 -0.66
N ASN A 50 -10.27 -13.87 -0.35
CA ASN A 50 -9.23 -13.75 0.65
C ASN A 50 -9.69 -14.24 2.04
N ARG A 51 -10.94 -13.94 2.46
CA ARG A 51 -11.52 -14.46 3.72
C ARG A 51 -11.60 -15.98 3.72
N ILE A 52 -11.94 -16.59 2.58
CA ILE A 52 -11.93 -18.05 2.44
C ILE A 52 -10.50 -18.58 2.61
N VAL A 53 -9.52 -17.98 1.96
CA VAL A 53 -8.10 -18.35 2.09
C VAL A 53 -7.60 -18.18 3.52
N ASP A 54 -7.96 -17.08 4.20
CA ASP A 54 -7.60 -16.85 5.61
C ASP A 54 -8.20 -17.94 6.52
N LEU A 55 -9.43 -18.37 6.23
CA LEU A 55 -10.05 -19.47 6.96
C LEU A 55 -9.33 -20.81 6.76
N LEU A 56 -8.89 -21.10 5.53
CA LEU A 56 -8.07 -22.29 5.25
C LEU A 56 -6.74 -22.24 6.01
N LYS A 57 -6.07 -21.10 5.98
CA LYS A 57 -4.81 -20.85 6.68
C LYS A 57 -4.92 -20.92 8.19
N SER A 58 -6.08 -20.57 8.74
CA SER A 58 -6.30 -20.65 10.20
C SER A 58 -6.37 -22.08 10.73
N ASN A 59 -6.69 -23.07 9.86
CA ASN A 59 -6.73 -24.48 10.24
C ASN A 59 -6.30 -25.39 9.07
N PRO A 60 -5.01 -25.38 8.69
CA PRO A 60 -4.52 -26.09 7.51
C PRO A 60 -4.66 -27.61 7.62
N LYS A 61 -4.64 -28.17 8.84
CA LYS A 61 -4.84 -29.61 9.04
C LYS A 61 -6.27 -30.03 8.71
N LYS A 62 -7.27 -29.22 9.06
CA LYS A 62 -8.68 -29.48 8.76
C LYS A 62 -8.97 -29.37 7.26
N TYR A 63 -8.29 -28.46 6.59
CA TYR A 63 -8.52 -28.12 5.18
C TYR A 63 -7.39 -28.57 4.26
N SER A 64 -6.72 -29.68 4.62
CA SER A 64 -5.55 -30.22 3.88
C SER A 64 -5.81 -30.53 2.41
N ASP A 65 -7.06 -30.74 2.01
CA ASP A 65 -7.45 -30.93 0.61
C ASP A 65 -7.35 -29.65 -0.23
N TYR A 66 -7.38 -28.48 0.43
CA TYR A 66 -7.45 -27.17 -0.20
C TYR A 66 -6.21 -26.30 0.08
N ILE A 67 -5.37 -26.66 1.04
CA ILE A 67 -4.16 -25.91 1.40
C ILE A 67 -3.05 -26.86 1.88
N ASP A 68 -1.83 -26.62 1.40
CA ASP A 68 -0.67 -27.41 1.83
C ASP A 68 -0.06 -26.90 3.17
N ALA A 69 0.94 -27.63 3.68
CA ALA A 69 1.62 -27.27 4.92
C ALA A 69 2.42 -25.95 4.82
N GLN A 70 2.72 -25.48 3.62
CA GLN A 70 3.41 -24.23 3.32
C GLN A 70 2.43 -23.05 3.17
N GLY A 71 1.12 -23.30 3.22
CA GLY A 71 0.08 -22.30 3.10
C GLY A 71 -0.32 -21.97 1.65
N ASN A 72 0.10 -22.80 0.67
CA ASN A 72 -0.32 -22.64 -0.72
C ASN A 72 -1.69 -23.27 -0.94
N VAL A 73 -2.58 -22.53 -1.60
CA VAL A 73 -3.96 -22.98 -1.86
C VAL A 73 -4.00 -23.83 -3.13
N ASN A 74 -4.57 -25.03 -3.02
CA ASN A 74 -4.97 -25.81 -4.18
C ASN A 74 -6.26 -25.22 -4.78
N VAL A 75 -6.08 -24.32 -5.73
CA VAL A 75 -7.15 -23.51 -6.31
C VAL A 75 -8.14 -24.36 -7.09
N ASP A 76 -7.67 -25.45 -7.71
CA ASP A 76 -8.53 -26.36 -8.47
C ASP A 76 -9.46 -27.15 -7.56
N ALA A 77 -8.93 -27.69 -6.47
CA ALA A 77 -9.71 -28.39 -5.46
C ALA A 77 -10.71 -27.45 -4.77
N LEU A 78 -10.23 -26.26 -4.33
CA LEU A 78 -11.08 -25.25 -3.71
C LEU A 78 -12.17 -24.75 -4.65
N GLY A 79 -11.84 -24.50 -5.92
CA GLY A 79 -12.79 -24.07 -6.94
C GLY A 79 -13.88 -25.12 -7.21
N SER A 80 -13.48 -26.38 -7.27
CA SER A 80 -14.41 -27.52 -7.42
C SER A 80 -15.37 -27.62 -6.23
N TYR A 81 -14.86 -27.49 -5.01
CA TYR A 81 -15.66 -27.49 -3.79
C TYR A 81 -16.66 -26.32 -3.75
N ILE A 82 -16.19 -25.09 -4.00
CA ILE A 82 -17.04 -23.89 -4.02
C ILE A 82 -18.17 -24.05 -5.05
N ASN A 83 -17.85 -24.48 -6.26
CA ASN A 83 -18.84 -24.64 -7.31
C ASN A 83 -19.82 -25.79 -7.02
N ALA A 84 -19.37 -26.88 -6.37
CA ALA A 84 -20.27 -27.93 -5.91
C ALA A 84 -21.33 -27.44 -4.89
N ILE A 85 -20.96 -26.46 -4.05
CA ILE A 85 -21.93 -25.79 -3.16
C ILE A 85 -22.88 -24.92 -3.97
N GLY A 86 -22.35 -24.12 -4.91
CA GLY A 86 -23.14 -23.22 -5.75
C GLY A 86 -24.19 -23.96 -6.60
N GLN A 87 -23.84 -25.13 -7.13
CA GLN A 87 -24.78 -25.95 -7.92
C GLN A 87 -25.96 -26.48 -7.10
N LYS A 88 -25.82 -26.59 -5.78
CA LYS A 88 -26.92 -26.99 -4.87
C LYS A 88 -27.88 -25.86 -4.53
N LEU A 89 -27.57 -24.64 -4.90
CA LEU A 89 -28.43 -23.47 -4.65
C LEU A 89 -29.55 -23.35 -5.70
N ARG A 90 -30.53 -22.52 -5.40
CA ARG A 90 -31.65 -22.24 -6.30
C ARG A 90 -31.80 -20.73 -6.47
N PRO A 91 -31.49 -20.15 -7.65
CA PRO A 91 -30.95 -20.82 -8.84
C PRO A 91 -29.51 -21.31 -8.62
N PRO A 92 -29.01 -22.26 -9.44
CA PRO A 92 -27.62 -22.70 -9.41
C PRO A 92 -26.67 -21.55 -9.68
N MET A 93 -25.58 -21.48 -8.92
CA MET A 93 -24.59 -20.42 -9.00
C MET A 93 -23.18 -21.00 -9.21
N SER A 94 -22.29 -20.22 -9.81
CA SER A 94 -20.89 -20.58 -9.98
C SER A 94 -19.99 -19.41 -9.65
N TRP A 95 -18.77 -19.72 -9.23
CA TRP A 95 -17.74 -18.71 -8.92
C TRP A 95 -16.40 -19.15 -9.51
N ASN A 96 -15.86 -18.34 -10.43
CA ASN A 96 -14.55 -18.60 -10.99
C ASN A 96 -13.44 -18.15 -10.00
N VAL A 97 -13.17 -18.98 -9.00
CA VAL A 97 -12.14 -18.67 -7.98
C VAL A 97 -10.72 -18.66 -8.53
N LYS A 98 -10.45 -19.28 -9.71
CA LYS A 98 -9.13 -19.18 -10.35
C LYS A 98 -8.76 -17.76 -10.72
N ALA A 99 -9.75 -16.92 -11.01
CA ALA A 99 -9.52 -15.50 -11.30
C ALA A 99 -8.99 -14.71 -10.07
N TYR A 100 -9.25 -15.25 -8.87
CA TYR A 100 -8.85 -14.63 -7.60
C TYR A 100 -7.65 -15.32 -6.94
N ALA A 101 -7.26 -16.50 -7.44
CA ALA A 101 -6.06 -17.15 -6.98
C ALA A 101 -4.87 -16.21 -7.16
N ALA A 102 -4.04 -16.13 -6.14
CA ALA A 102 -2.85 -15.28 -6.19
C ALA A 102 -1.97 -15.73 -7.36
N GLN A 103 -2.16 -15.11 -8.50
CA GLN A 103 -1.17 -15.18 -9.59
C GLN A 103 0.16 -14.73 -9.01
N PRO A 104 1.27 -15.40 -9.36
CA PRO A 104 2.59 -14.95 -8.96
C PRO A 104 2.78 -13.49 -9.34
N LEU A 105 3.33 -12.70 -8.43
CA LEU A 105 3.58 -11.30 -8.70
C LEU A 105 4.62 -11.15 -9.79
N SER A 106 4.44 -10.14 -10.64
CA SER A 106 5.42 -9.70 -11.63
C SER A 106 5.91 -8.30 -11.30
N LEU A 107 7.13 -8.00 -11.70
CA LEU A 107 7.78 -6.71 -11.52
C LEU A 107 8.08 -6.09 -12.88
N THR A 108 7.70 -4.83 -13.07
CA THR A 108 8.11 -4.04 -14.22
C THR A 108 8.95 -2.86 -13.74
N VAL A 109 10.20 -2.82 -14.13
CA VAL A 109 11.13 -1.72 -13.83
C VAL A 109 11.13 -0.75 -15.01
N TYR A 110 10.88 0.51 -14.73
CA TYR A 110 11.01 1.64 -15.63
C TYR A 110 12.23 2.44 -15.19
N PHE A 111 13.32 2.28 -15.91
CA PHE A 111 14.59 2.94 -15.60
C PHE A 111 14.75 4.18 -16.45
N GLU A 112 14.78 5.35 -15.81
CA GLU A 112 14.90 6.62 -16.53
C GLU A 112 16.30 6.78 -17.14
N ARG A 113 16.31 7.17 -18.40
CA ARG A 113 17.50 7.53 -19.17
C ARG A 113 17.33 8.92 -19.77
N SER A 114 17.32 9.91 -18.88
CA SER A 114 17.44 11.32 -19.25
C SER A 114 18.90 11.79 -19.18
N GLY A 115 19.14 12.99 -19.67
CA GLY A 115 20.46 13.62 -19.55
C GLY A 115 20.88 13.88 -18.11
N SER A 116 19.91 14.17 -17.23
CA SER A 116 20.15 14.41 -15.80
C SER A 116 20.49 13.14 -15.01
N MET A 117 20.06 11.97 -15.50
CA MET A 117 20.31 10.69 -14.83
C MET A 117 21.70 10.09 -15.18
N VAL A 118 22.28 10.44 -16.34
CA VAL A 118 23.57 9.87 -16.79
C VAL A 118 24.69 10.07 -15.75
N PRO A 119 24.84 11.23 -15.09
CA PRO A 119 25.90 11.45 -14.10
C PRO A 119 25.87 10.59 -12.84
N TYR A 120 24.74 9.91 -12.55
CA TYR A 120 24.66 8.97 -11.41
C TYR A 120 25.37 7.64 -11.67
N ASP A 121 25.73 7.32 -12.93
CA ASP A 121 26.44 6.11 -13.33
C ASP A 121 27.87 6.42 -13.80
N SER A 122 28.48 7.45 -13.27
CA SER A 122 29.85 7.84 -13.63
C SER A 122 30.86 6.77 -13.19
N GLN A 123 31.94 6.59 -13.97
CA GLN A 123 32.99 5.60 -13.68
C GLN A 123 33.71 5.84 -12.33
N GLY A 124 33.69 7.06 -11.83
CA GLY A 124 34.32 7.43 -10.56
C GLY A 124 33.36 7.41 -9.36
N GLY A 125 32.08 7.10 -9.57
CA GLY A 125 31.05 7.07 -8.55
C GLY A 125 31.01 5.75 -7.78
N SER A 126 30.30 5.75 -6.64
CA SER A 126 30.14 4.58 -5.78
C SER A 126 29.04 3.61 -6.28
N GLY A 127 28.32 3.97 -7.34
CA GLY A 127 27.30 3.14 -7.95
C GLY A 127 26.04 2.92 -7.11
N GLN A 128 25.67 3.86 -6.22
CA GLN A 128 24.51 3.71 -5.33
C GLN A 128 23.21 3.54 -6.11
N LEU A 129 22.98 4.31 -7.17
CA LEU A 129 21.79 4.18 -8.00
C LEU A 129 21.69 2.76 -8.56
N LYS A 130 22.74 2.27 -9.20
CA LYS A 130 22.77 0.93 -9.78
C LYS A 130 22.61 -0.15 -8.74
N LYS A 131 23.27 0.02 -7.57
CA LYS A 131 23.14 -0.90 -6.45
C LYS A 131 21.70 -0.97 -5.96
N ALA A 132 21.02 0.15 -5.76
CA ALA A 132 19.64 0.19 -5.31
C ALA A 132 18.71 -0.55 -6.28
N VAL A 133 18.87 -0.32 -7.58
CA VAL A 133 18.07 -1.02 -8.61
C VAL A 133 18.38 -2.51 -8.64
N ASN A 134 19.65 -2.90 -8.52
CA ASN A 134 20.04 -4.30 -8.46
C ASN A 134 19.47 -4.99 -7.21
N ASP A 135 19.52 -4.34 -6.05
CA ASP A 135 18.96 -4.85 -4.81
C ASP A 135 17.44 -5.08 -4.95
N LEU A 136 16.70 -4.10 -5.49
CA LEU A 136 15.26 -4.24 -5.75
C LEU A 136 14.93 -5.45 -6.62
N ILE A 137 15.65 -5.61 -7.73
CA ILE A 137 15.42 -6.73 -8.65
C ILE A 137 15.76 -8.06 -7.98
N ASN A 138 16.86 -8.12 -7.22
CA ASN A 138 17.29 -9.34 -6.54
C ASN A 138 16.42 -9.70 -5.33
N TYR A 139 15.83 -8.72 -4.65
CA TYR A 139 14.93 -8.93 -3.53
C TYR A 139 13.50 -9.30 -3.96
N PHE A 140 13.18 -9.09 -5.23
CA PHE A 140 11.87 -9.49 -5.75
C PHE A 140 11.80 -11.02 -5.93
N PRO A 141 10.88 -11.71 -5.25
CA PRO A 141 10.71 -13.15 -5.42
C PRO A 141 10.20 -13.49 -6.82
N GLY A 142 11.00 -14.18 -7.61
CA GLY A 142 10.64 -14.57 -8.97
C GLY A 142 11.24 -13.67 -10.05
N LYS A 143 12.55 -13.71 -10.13
CA LYS A 143 13.35 -12.95 -11.13
C LYS A 143 12.91 -13.19 -12.58
N GLU A 144 12.38 -14.36 -12.89
CA GLU A 144 11.83 -14.74 -14.20
C GLU A 144 10.57 -13.94 -14.60
N ARG A 145 9.97 -13.24 -13.64
CA ARG A 145 8.78 -12.38 -13.82
C ARG A 145 9.11 -10.89 -13.78
N VAL A 146 10.39 -10.55 -13.88
CA VAL A 146 10.87 -9.17 -13.97
C VAL A 146 10.98 -8.76 -15.42
N SER A 147 10.48 -7.58 -15.76
CA SER A 147 10.69 -6.92 -17.05
C SER A 147 11.27 -5.53 -16.84
N ILE A 148 12.10 -5.08 -17.78
CA ILE A 148 12.80 -3.81 -17.70
C ILE A 148 12.47 -2.97 -18.94
N ASN A 149 12.15 -1.71 -18.69
CA ASN A 149 11.96 -0.69 -19.72
C ASN A 149 12.87 0.50 -19.45
N ILE A 150 13.34 1.11 -20.52
CA ILE A 150 14.03 2.39 -20.49
C ILE A 150 13.01 3.49 -20.76
N VAL A 151 13.03 4.56 -19.96
CA VAL A 151 12.08 5.67 -20.09
C VAL A 151 12.80 7.02 -20.26
N ASN A 152 12.23 7.86 -21.10
CA ASN A 152 12.58 9.26 -21.28
C ASN A 152 11.41 10.00 -21.97
N ASP A 153 11.48 10.37 -23.23
CA ASP A 153 10.34 10.92 -24.00
C ASP A 153 9.27 9.86 -24.34
N GLY A 154 9.54 8.61 -24.02
CA GLY A 154 8.67 7.44 -24.22
C GLY A 154 9.08 6.28 -23.32
N ILE A 155 8.45 5.13 -23.52
CA ILE A 155 8.79 3.87 -22.86
C ILE A 155 9.27 2.87 -23.90
N TYR A 156 10.45 2.33 -23.68
CA TYR A 156 11.16 1.45 -24.62
C TYR A 156 11.56 0.16 -23.88
N PRO A 157 11.19 -1.03 -24.36
CA PRO A 157 11.66 -2.27 -23.77
C PRO A 157 13.20 -2.34 -23.79
N TYR A 158 13.79 -2.73 -22.66
CA TYR A 158 15.21 -3.03 -22.61
C TYR A 158 15.52 -4.23 -23.50
N ARG A 159 16.51 -4.11 -24.37
CA ARG A 159 16.81 -5.12 -25.40
C ARG A 159 17.59 -6.33 -24.89
N GLY A 160 18.11 -6.26 -23.67
CA GLY A 160 18.84 -7.34 -23.02
C GLY A 160 17.97 -8.17 -22.08
N THR A 161 18.61 -9.10 -21.39
CA THR A 161 18.01 -9.89 -20.30
C THR A 161 18.11 -9.14 -18.97
N VAL A 162 17.35 -9.58 -17.96
CA VAL A 162 17.47 -9.05 -16.58
C VAL A 162 18.91 -9.25 -16.08
N ASP A 163 19.52 -10.40 -16.34
CA ASP A 163 20.90 -10.66 -15.93
C ASP A 163 21.91 -9.75 -16.63
N SER A 164 21.75 -9.48 -17.93
CA SER A 164 22.61 -8.52 -18.64
C SER A 164 22.45 -7.10 -18.07
N PHE A 165 21.24 -6.70 -17.70
CA PHE A 165 21.00 -5.41 -17.04
C PHE A 165 21.71 -5.33 -15.69
N LEU A 166 21.58 -6.36 -14.84
CA LEU A 166 22.18 -6.40 -13.51
C LEU A 166 23.71 -6.37 -13.57
N GLN A 167 24.31 -7.00 -14.56
CA GLN A 167 25.77 -7.08 -14.77
C GLN A 167 26.35 -5.89 -15.52
N ASP A 168 25.51 -5.07 -16.14
CA ASP A 168 25.96 -3.93 -16.94
C ASP A 168 26.62 -2.87 -16.03
N ARG A 169 27.87 -2.52 -16.32
CA ARG A 169 28.65 -1.55 -15.57
C ARG A 169 28.41 -0.11 -16.03
N ASN A 170 27.79 0.07 -17.18
CA ASN A 170 27.50 1.39 -17.74
C ASN A 170 26.21 1.35 -18.56
N ILE A 171 25.09 1.26 -17.85
CA ILE A 171 23.77 1.11 -18.45
C ILE A 171 23.39 2.28 -19.37
N TYR A 172 23.87 3.47 -19.07
CA TYR A 172 23.58 4.65 -19.90
C TYR A 172 24.32 4.63 -21.22
N ALA A 173 25.54 4.10 -21.27
CA ALA A 173 26.27 3.90 -22.53
C ALA A 173 25.62 2.76 -23.36
N THR A 174 25.29 1.64 -22.73
CA THR A 174 24.68 0.48 -23.40
C THR A 174 23.30 0.82 -23.98
N THR A 175 22.57 1.71 -23.34
CA THR A 175 21.24 2.16 -23.80
C THR A 175 21.28 3.42 -24.64
N GLN A 176 22.45 3.88 -25.04
CA GLN A 176 22.60 5.06 -25.91
C GLN A 176 21.76 4.92 -27.19
N GLY A 177 21.10 6.02 -27.59
CA GLY A 177 20.20 6.02 -28.76
C GLY A 177 18.80 5.48 -28.50
N THR A 178 18.46 5.13 -27.25
CA THR A 178 17.09 4.79 -26.89
C THR A 178 16.30 6.05 -26.55
N GLY A 179 15.31 6.40 -27.36
CA GLY A 179 14.48 7.59 -27.19
C GLY A 179 15.26 8.91 -27.25
N ASN A 180 14.64 10.00 -26.79
CA ASN A 180 15.28 11.30 -26.69
C ASN A 180 15.55 11.67 -25.22
N PRO A 181 16.81 11.65 -24.78
CA PRO A 181 17.16 11.90 -23.38
C PRO A 181 17.05 13.37 -22.93
N ALA A 182 16.74 14.29 -23.85
CA ALA A 182 16.59 15.71 -23.54
C ALA A 182 15.26 16.04 -22.82
N TYR A 183 14.34 15.08 -22.80
CA TYR A 183 12.99 15.29 -22.27
C TYR A 183 12.57 14.15 -21.36
N THR A 184 11.93 14.50 -20.25
CA THR A 184 11.23 13.57 -19.37
C THR A 184 9.81 14.08 -19.18
N ASP A 185 8.86 13.39 -19.81
CA ASP A 185 7.45 13.71 -19.72
C ASP A 185 6.75 12.73 -18.77
N PHE A 186 6.66 13.11 -17.49
CA PHE A 186 6.04 12.29 -16.47
C PHE A 186 4.56 11.97 -16.75
N LYS A 187 3.85 12.87 -17.47
CA LYS A 187 2.48 12.55 -17.88
C LYS A 187 2.44 11.32 -18.75
N VAL A 188 3.22 11.33 -19.82
CA VAL A 188 3.30 10.20 -20.76
C VAL A 188 3.77 8.94 -20.04
N ILE A 189 4.76 9.07 -19.16
CA ILE A 189 5.34 7.95 -18.43
C ILE A 189 4.31 7.34 -17.48
N PHE A 190 3.69 8.13 -16.60
CA PHE A 190 2.72 7.62 -15.63
C PHE A 190 1.44 7.10 -16.28
N ASP A 191 0.88 7.79 -17.28
CA ASP A 191 -0.28 7.29 -18.03
C ASP A 191 0.02 5.90 -18.62
N LYS A 192 1.19 5.71 -19.22
CA LYS A 192 1.59 4.41 -19.79
C LYS A 192 1.86 3.36 -18.71
N ILE A 193 2.49 3.72 -17.59
CA ILE A 193 2.69 2.82 -16.45
C ILE A 193 1.34 2.30 -15.96
N PHE A 194 0.38 3.19 -15.75
CA PHE A 194 -0.95 2.81 -15.29
C PHE A 194 -1.74 1.98 -16.30
N GLN A 195 -1.68 2.33 -17.58
CA GLN A 195 -2.34 1.57 -18.66
C GLN A 195 -1.74 0.16 -18.84
N ALA A 196 -0.43 0.04 -18.67
CA ALA A 196 0.28 -1.25 -18.79
C ALA A 196 0.13 -2.13 -17.54
N GLN A 197 -0.38 -1.58 -16.43
CA GLN A 197 -0.44 -2.29 -15.17
C GLN A 197 -1.50 -3.40 -15.22
N LYS A 198 -1.04 -4.64 -14.97
CA LYS A 198 -1.89 -5.84 -14.89
C LYS A 198 -2.22 -6.13 -13.42
N PRO A 199 -3.29 -6.87 -13.13
CA PRO A 199 -3.46 -7.47 -11.81
C PRO A 199 -2.19 -8.25 -11.41
N ASN A 200 -1.77 -8.13 -10.15
CA ASN A 200 -0.53 -8.75 -9.64
C ASN A 200 0.79 -8.24 -10.27
N ASN A 201 0.77 -7.06 -10.87
CA ASN A 201 2.00 -6.38 -11.33
C ASN A 201 2.36 -5.24 -10.40
N VAL A 202 3.65 -5.18 -10.03
CA VAL A 202 4.28 -4.05 -9.36
C VAL A 202 5.10 -3.31 -10.39
N SER A 203 4.89 -2.01 -10.52
CA SER A 203 5.67 -1.13 -11.38
C SER A 203 6.61 -0.28 -10.54
N ILE A 204 7.87 -0.17 -10.93
CA ILE A 204 8.87 0.70 -10.30
C ILE A 204 9.39 1.68 -11.32
N LEU A 205 9.34 2.96 -11.00
CA LEU A 205 10.04 4.01 -11.76
C LEU A 205 11.26 4.47 -10.95
N VAL A 206 12.43 4.43 -11.58
CA VAL A 206 13.70 4.97 -11.04
C VAL A 206 14.00 6.26 -11.77
N THR A 207 14.10 7.39 -11.05
CA THR A 207 14.11 8.75 -11.61
C THR A 207 14.74 9.74 -10.64
N ASP A 208 15.23 10.88 -11.13
CA ASP A 208 15.61 12.03 -10.29
C ASP A 208 14.43 13.00 -10.02
N LEU A 209 13.26 12.71 -10.59
CA LEU A 209 12.05 13.53 -10.49
C LEU A 209 12.24 14.98 -11.00
N ILE A 210 13.16 15.22 -11.91
CA ILE A 210 13.32 16.51 -12.56
C ILE A 210 12.40 16.55 -13.79
N TYR A 211 11.34 17.36 -13.69
CA TYR A 211 10.36 17.50 -14.78
C TYR A 211 10.94 18.35 -15.92
N SER A 212 11.13 17.74 -17.07
CA SER A 212 11.70 18.39 -18.27
C SER A 212 10.79 18.19 -19.47
N PRO A 213 9.60 18.83 -19.49
CA PRO A 213 8.66 18.69 -20.62
C PRO A 213 9.15 19.47 -21.84
N ARG A 214 8.60 19.12 -23.01
CA ARG A 214 8.87 19.83 -24.26
C ARG A 214 8.26 21.22 -24.23
N ASN A 215 8.86 22.16 -24.99
CA ASN A 215 8.31 23.51 -25.26
C ASN A 215 8.16 24.42 -24.04
N THR A 216 9.11 24.37 -23.11
CA THR A 216 9.12 25.22 -21.92
C THR A 216 9.94 26.51 -22.05
N ALA A 217 10.57 26.74 -23.20
CA ALA A 217 11.39 27.95 -23.41
C ALA A 217 10.54 29.22 -23.21
N GLY A 218 10.99 30.11 -22.28
CA GLY A 218 10.29 31.34 -21.94
C GLY A 218 9.07 31.20 -21.04
N VAL A 219 8.74 30.01 -20.57
CA VAL A 219 7.68 29.76 -19.60
C VAL A 219 8.20 29.95 -18.18
N SER A 220 7.47 30.68 -17.33
CA SER A 220 7.87 30.88 -15.94
C SER A 220 7.82 29.57 -15.14
N THR A 221 8.73 29.43 -14.17
CA THR A 221 8.77 28.27 -13.24
C THR A 221 7.44 28.07 -12.53
N THR A 222 6.79 29.14 -12.08
CA THR A 222 5.50 29.08 -11.41
C THR A 222 4.42 28.44 -12.31
N LYS A 223 4.41 28.79 -13.60
CA LYS A 223 3.43 28.21 -14.54
C LYS A 223 3.70 26.73 -14.73
N ILE A 224 4.95 26.32 -14.90
CA ILE A 224 5.33 24.90 -15.05
C ILE A 224 4.97 24.11 -13.80
N PHE A 225 5.27 24.63 -12.61
CA PHE A 225 4.90 23.95 -11.36
C PHE A 225 3.39 23.79 -11.18
N ASN A 226 2.60 24.79 -11.59
CA ASN A 226 1.15 24.68 -11.53
C ASN A 226 0.62 23.66 -12.55
N GLU A 227 1.21 23.58 -13.72
CA GLU A 227 0.90 22.58 -14.73
C GLU A 227 1.28 21.18 -14.24
N GLU A 228 2.43 21.03 -13.66
CA GLU A 228 2.92 19.76 -13.08
C GLU A 228 2.01 19.25 -11.96
N ASN A 229 1.65 20.10 -11.00
CA ASN A 229 0.71 19.76 -9.93
C ASN A 229 -0.66 19.35 -10.48
N SER A 230 -1.23 20.15 -11.37
CA SER A 230 -2.53 19.88 -11.99
C SER A 230 -2.51 18.58 -12.78
N LEU A 231 -1.40 18.31 -13.44
CA LEU A 231 -1.18 17.12 -14.23
C LEU A 231 -1.11 15.88 -13.32
N ALA A 232 -0.28 15.91 -12.28
CA ALA A 232 -0.18 14.83 -11.32
C ALA A 232 -1.55 14.55 -10.68
N THR A 233 -2.26 15.60 -10.24
CA THR A 233 -3.61 15.46 -9.68
C THR A 233 -4.57 14.79 -10.68
N SER A 234 -4.56 15.17 -11.94
CA SER A 234 -5.44 14.59 -12.97
C SER A 234 -5.13 13.13 -13.22
N ILE A 235 -3.85 12.77 -13.39
CA ILE A 235 -3.41 11.41 -13.64
C ILE A 235 -3.82 10.50 -12.48
N PHE A 236 -3.44 10.85 -11.26
CA PHE A 236 -3.65 9.97 -10.10
C PHE A 236 -5.11 9.88 -9.67
N LYS A 237 -5.95 10.92 -9.89
CA LYS A 237 -7.39 10.82 -9.71
C LYS A 237 -8.05 9.81 -10.65
N HIS A 238 -7.51 9.64 -11.85
CA HIS A 238 -8.06 8.72 -12.84
C HIS A 238 -7.84 7.25 -12.43
N TYR A 239 -6.79 6.96 -11.68
CA TYR A 239 -6.37 5.60 -11.30
C TYR A 239 -6.67 5.28 -9.83
N LYS A 240 -7.97 5.25 -9.49
CA LYS A 240 -8.45 4.88 -8.15
C LYS A 240 -8.03 3.45 -7.76
N GLY A 241 -7.81 3.24 -6.46
CA GLY A 241 -7.43 1.93 -5.92
C GLY A 241 -5.94 1.58 -6.05
N LYS A 242 -5.15 2.45 -6.68
CA LYS A 242 -3.68 2.31 -6.69
C LYS A 242 -3.07 2.86 -5.41
N SER A 243 -1.87 2.41 -5.13
CA SER A 243 -0.98 2.93 -4.09
C SER A 243 0.32 3.34 -4.75
N VAL A 244 0.89 4.45 -4.30
CA VAL A 244 2.17 4.97 -4.78
C VAL A 244 3.09 5.10 -3.57
N ILE A 245 4.22 4.39 -3.57
CA ILE A 245 5.27 4.57 -2.57
C ILE A 245 6.38 5.36 -3.24
N VAL A 246 6.82 6.43 -2.60
CA VAL A 246 7.96 7.23 -3.05
C VAL A 246 9.07 7.08 -2.03
N GLU A 247 10.19 6.56 -2.47
CA GLU A 247 11.41 6.41 -1.67
C GLU A 247 12.47 7.38 -2.19
N GLN A 248 13.08 8.15 -1.28
CA GLN A 248 14.18 9.05 -1.58
C GLN A 248 15.49 8.40 -1.17
N LEU A 249 16.45 8.40 -2.07
CA LEU A 249 17.82 7.93 -1.85
C LEU A 249 18.81 9.01 -2.28
N LEU A 250 20.08 8.85 -1.92
CA LEU A 250 21.19 9.65 -2.45
C LEU A 250 22.09 8.79 -3.33
N GLY A 251 22.47 9.36 -4.46
CA GLY A 251 23.47 8.80 -5.35
C GLY A 251 24.63 9.76 -5.58
N ASP A 252 25.77 9.22 -5.92
CA ASP A 252 26.92 10.02 -6.37
C ASP A 252 26.65 10.55 -7.78
N PHE A 253 26.62 11.85 -7.89
CA PHE A 253 26.47 12.55 -9.15
C PHE A 253 27.84 13.12 -9.55
N ASP A 254 28.33 12.81 -10.75
CA ASP A 254 29.58 13.37 -11.28
C ASP A 254 29.40 13.67 -12.77
N GLY A 255 29.06 14.90 -13.11
CA GLY A 255 28.82 15.29 -14.49
C GLY A 255 28.12 16.64 -14.65
N MET A 256 27.59 16.85 -15.85
CA MET A 256 26.87 18.06 -16.19
C MET A 256 25.48 18.07 -15.60
N TYR A 257 25.17 19.09 -14.82
CA TYR A 257 23.82 19.39 -14.34
C TYR A 257 23.14 20.41 -15.25
N TYR A 258 21.90 20.18 -15.58
CA TYR A 258 21.09 21.03 -16.45
C TYR A 258 19.98 21.70 -15.63
N PRO A 259 20.21 22.91 -15.08
CA PRO A 259 19.21 23.59 -14.29
C PRO A 259 18.03 24.00 -15.16
N TYR A 260 16.85 24.14 -14.53
CA TYR A 260 15.67 24.67 -15.21
C TYR A 260 15.91 26.07 -15.79
N SER A 261 16.58 26.93 -15.00
CA SER A 261 16.98 28.28 -15.44
C SER A 261 18.47 28.46 -15.27
N GLY A 262 19.11 29.09 -16.23
CA GLY A 262 20.54 29.39 -16.16
C GLY A 262 21.37 28.55 -17.13
N VAL A 263 22.67 28.47 -16.83
CA VAL A 263 23.66 27.82 -17.69
C VAL A 263 24.00 26.44 -17.07
N PRO A 264 24.07 25.36 -17.86
CA PRO A 264 24.56 24.08 -17.37
C PRO A 264 25.94 24.19 -16.72
N PHE A 265 26.16 23.45 -15.63
CA PHE A 265 27.41 23.48 -14.87
C PHE A 265 27.83 22.05 -14.47
N GLN A 266 29.13 21.88 -14.26
CA GLN A 266 29.68 20.66 -13.70
C GLN A 266 29.38 20.61 -12.21
N TYR A 267 28.85 19.45 -11.77
CA TYR A 267 28.65 19.17 -10.36
C TYR A 267 29.20 17.80 -10.01
N LYS A 268 29.83 17.71 -8.84
CA LYS A 268 30.31 16.47 -8.25
C LYS A 268 29.90 16.44 -6.78
N GLY A 269 29.10 15.49 -6.41
CA GLY A 269 28.61 15.36 -5.04
C GLY A 269 27.34 14.49 -4.95
N PRO A 270 26.77 14.34 -3.76
CA PRO A 270 25.53 13.60 -3.60
C PRO A 270 24.35 14.35 -4.25
N ARG A 271 23.43 13.59 -4.86
CA ARG A 271 22.17 14.10 -5.38
C ARG A 271 21.04 13.13 -5.10
N PRO A 272 19.82 13.61 -4.80
CA PRO A 272 18.66 12.74 -4.63
C PRO A 272 18.30 12.01 -5.93
N PHE A 273 17.90 10.76 -5.78
CA PHE A 273 17.11 10.04 -6.77
C PHE A 273 15.98 9.31 -6.07
N TYR A 274 14.99 8.87 -6.83
CA TYR A 274 13.77 8.35 -6.28
C TYR A 274 13.43 7.00 -6.90
N ILE A 275 12.83 6.15 -6.07
CA ILE A 275 12.20 4.91 -6.47
C ILE A 275 10.71 5.08 -6.20
N ILE A 276 9.90 5.03 -7.27
CA ILE A 276 8.46 5.17 -7.18
C ILE A 276 7.83 3.82 -7.48
N ILE A 277 7.22 3.21 -6.47
CA ILE A 277 6.53 1.92 -6.57
C ILE A 277 5.05 2.18 -6.78
N VAL A 278 4.49 1.63 -7.84
CA VAL A 278 3.06 1.75 -8.18
C VAL A 278 2.45 0.36 -8.29
N ALA A 279 1.39 0.11 -7.54
CA ALA A 279 0.62 -1.12 -7.63
C ALA A 279 -0.81 -0.91 -7.10
N ASP A 280 -1.67 -1.92 -7.22
CA ASP A 280 -2.94 -1.93 -6.49
C ASP A 280 -2.68 -1.85 -4.99
N ALA A 281 -3.47 -1.05 -4.26
CA ALA A 281 -3.28 -0.87 -2.82
C ALA A 281 -3.34 -2.21 -2.06
N SER A 282 -4.29 -3.07 -2.42
CA SER A 282 -4.41 -4.43 -1.85
C SER A 282 -3.22 -5.32 -2.17
N LEU A 283 -2.52 -5.06 -3.29
CA LEU A 283 -1.32 -5.80 -3.64
C LEU A 283 -0.14 -5.41 -2.75
N ILE A 284 0.05 -4.12 -2.50
CA ILE A 284 1.06 -3.63 -1.54
C ILE A 284 0.79 -4.20 -0.15
N ASP A 285 -0.48 -4.21 0.31
CA ASP A 285 -0.85 -4.77 1.61
C ASP A 285 -0.56 -6.28 1.70
N ARG A 286 -0.80 -7.02 0.61
CA ARG A 286 -0.44 -8.44 0.51
C ARG A 286 1.07 -8.67 0.58
N MET A 287 1.86 -7.86 -0.14
CA MET A 287 3.32 -7.93 -0.09
C MET A 287 3.85 -7.59 1.30
N ALA A 288 3.31 -6.59 1.96
CA ALA A 288 3.71 -6.21 3.31
C ALA A 288 3.39 -7.29 4.36
N ALA A 289 2.37 -8.13 4.12
CA ALA A 289 2.04 -9.27 4.96
C ALA A 289 2.91 -10.52 4.68
N ASP A 290 3.64 -10.56 3.56
CA ASP A 290 4.46 -11.69 3.14
C ASP A 290 5.95 -11.39 3.38
N LYS A 291 6.56 -12.16 4.28
CA LYS A 291 7.99 -12.01 4.66
C LYS A 291 8.96 -12.12 3.48
N SER A 292 8.58 -12.80 2.41
CA SER A 292 9.43 -12.93 1.21
C SER A 292 9.67 -11.59 0.50
N TYR A 293 8.78 -10.60 0.70
CA TYR A 293 8.91 -9.25 0.16
C TYR A 293 9.52 -8.23 1.15
N ALA A 294 9.91 -8.67 2.36
CA ALA A 294 10.36 -7.73 3.40
C ALA A 294 11.54 -6.86 2.95
N ASN A 295 12.56 -7.46 2.33
CA ASN A 295 13.73 -6.72 1.83
C ASN A 295 13.39 -5.83 0.62
N PHE A 296 12.45 -6.25 -0.21
CA PHE A 296 11.98 -5.47 -1.36
C PHE A 296 11.25 -4.19 -0.92
N LEU A 297 10.42 -4.27 0.12
CA LEU A 297 9.68 -3.13 0.66
C LEU A 297 10.48 -2.28 1.66
N ASN A 298 11.63 -2.76 2.11
CA ASN A 298 12.52 -2.07 3.05
C ASN A 298 13.94 -2.04 2.48
N LEU A 299 14.08 -1.38 1.35
CA LEU A 299 15.37 -1.21 0.69
C LEU A 299 16.35 -0.46 1.59
N GLY A 300 17.60 -0.93 1.67
CA GLY A 300 18.65 -0.25 2.43
C GLY A 300 18.99 1.13 1.84
N ASN A 301 19.43 2.04 2.71
CA ASN A 301 19.84 3.42 2.36
C ASN A 301 18.72 4.34 1.85
N VAL A 302 17.45 3.98 2.06
CA VAL A 302 16.32 4.89 1.89
C VAL A 302 16.38 5.97 2.97
N LEU A 303 16.44 7.23 2.58
CA LEU A 303 16.44 8.36 3.49
C LEU A 303 15.04 8.68 3.99
N ASN A 304 14.11 8.71 3.06
CA ASN A 304 12.71 9.02 3.32
C ASN A 304 11.82 8.13 2.47
N SER A 305 10.66 7.77 3.02
CA SER A 305 9.63 7.02 2.31
C SER A 305 8.25 7.56 2.64
N TYR A 306 7.34 7.53 1.69
CA TYR A 306 5.94 7.83 1.91
C TYR A 306 5.05 7.06 0.95
N ARG A 307 4.01 6.44 1.49
CA ARG A 307 2.97 5.77 0.73
C ARG A 307 1.76 6.68 0.58
N PHE A 308 1.47 7.07 -0.65
CA PHE A 308 0.21 7.69 -1.04
C PHE A 308 -0.80 6.57 -1.26
N ASN A 309 -1.92 6.62 -0.54
CA ASN A 309 -2.99 5.64 -0.65
C ASN A 309 -4.34 6.33 -0.54
N GLN A 310 -5.23 6.05 -1.48
CA GLN A 310 -6.58 6.60 -1.49
C GLN A 310 -7.54 5.81 -0.60
N ALA A 311 -7.31 4.50 -0.48
CA ALA A 311 -8.15 3.65 0.35
C ALA A 311 -7.80 3.86 1.83
N GLN A 312 -8.82 4.18 2.64
CA GLN A 312 -8.70 4.06 4.08
C GLN A 312 -8.47 2.59 4.42
N THR A 313 -7.30 2.28 4.94
CA THR A 313 -6.94 0.92 5.30
C THR A 313 -7.45 0.65 6.71
N GLU A 314 -8.42 -0.26 6.85
CA GLU A 314 -8.78 -0.82 8.14
C GLU A 314 -7.69 -1.78 8.60
N LEU A 315 -7.04 -1.45 9.71
CA LEU A 315 -5.94 -2.24 10.23
C LEU A 315 -6.45 -3.50 10.94
N LYS A 316 -5.92 -4.64 10.53
CA LYS A 316 -6.10 -5.89 11.28
C LYS A 316 -5.20 -5.87 12.51
N PHE A 317 -5.73 -6.34 13.63
CA PHE A 317 -5.01 -6.40 14.89
C PHE A 317 -5.37 -7.66 15.68
N ASN A 318 -4.53 -7.99 16.65
CA ASN A 318 -4.78 -9.02 17.64
C ASN A 318 -4.93 -8.37 19.02
N MET A 319 -6.00 -8.68 19.74
CA MET A 319 -6.12 -8.29 21.15
C MET A 319 -5.08 -9.00 21.98
N LEU A 320 -4.43 -8.26 22.87
CA LEU A 320 -3.46 -8.78 23.84
C LEU A 320 -4.13 -8.94 25.21
N PRO A 321 -4.59 -10.14 25.57
CA PRO A 321 -5.30 -10.35 26.86
C PRO A 321 -4.43 -10.04 28.07
N SER A 322 -3.12 -10.18 27.91
CA SER A 322 -2.12 -9.88 28.92
C SER A 322 -0.97 -9.11 28.31
N TRP A 323 -0.84 -7.85 28.64
CA TRP A 323 0.26 -6.99 28.22
C TRP A 323 0.65 -6.04 29.34
N ARG A 324 1.93 -5.62 29.39
CA ARG A 324 2.37 -4.57 30.33
C ARG A 324 1.57 -3.29 30.06
N GLY A 325 0.95 -2.73 31.09
CA GLY A 325 0.11 -1.56 30.96
C GLY A 325 -1.39 -1.84 30.84
N ASN A 326 -1.82 -3.09 30.67
CA ASN A 326 -3.24 -3.43 30.81
C ASN A 326 -3.69 -3.22 32.26
N ALA A 327 -4.87 -2.61 32.43
CA ALA A 327 -5.49 -2.35 33.74
C ALA A 327 -7.01 -2.51 33.66
N GLY A 328 -7.63 -2.80 34.79
CA GLY A 328 -9.05 -3.14 34.85
C GLY A 328 -9.30 -4.59 34.40
N ARG A 329 -10.52 -4.85 33.91
CA ARG A 329 -10.92 -6.18 33.43
C ARG A 329 -11.57 -6.04 32.06
N PHE A 330 -11.31 -7.00 31.19
CA PHE A 330 -11.93 -7.13 29.89
C PHE A 330 -11.74 -8.55 29.36
N ARG A 331 -12.56 -8.94 28.43
CA ARG A 331 -12.44 -10.23 27.74
C ARG A 331 -12.61 -10.01 26.25
N PRO A 332 -11.62 -10.39 25.41
CA PRO A 332 -11.80 -10.41 23.96
C PRO A 332 -12.91 -11.37 23.58
N ASP A 333 -13.77 -10.95 22.68
CA ASP A 333 -14.79 -11.82 22.11
C ASP A 333 -14.13 -12.88 21.23
N ARG A 334 -14.76 -14.05 21.12
CA ARG A 334 -14.19 -15.18 20.38
C ARG A 334 -14.42 -15.08 18.86
N ASP A 335 -15.53 -14.47 18.51
CA ASP A 335 -16.02 -14.44 17.12
C ASP A 335 -15.79 -13.06 16.47
N ASP A 336 -15.58 -12.03 17.27
CA ASP A 336 -15.34 -10.66 16.85
C ASP A 336 -14.08 -10.08 17.51
N ALA A 337 -13.01 -10.02 16.73
CA ALA A 337 -11.71 -9.50 17.18
C ALA A 337 -11.76 -8.01 17.61
N ALA A 338 -12.77 -7.27 17.18
CA ALA A 338 -12.96 -5.85 17.50
C ALA A 338 -13.85 -5.61 18.72
N LEU A 339 -14.36 -6.65 19.38
CA LEU A 339 -15.24 -6.54 20.54
C LEU A 339 -14.53 -6.99 21.82
N LEU A 340 -14.58 -6.12 22.82
CA LEU A 340 -14.24 -6.45 24.22
C LEU A 340 -15.49 -6.47 25.06
N THR A 341 -15.72 -7.58 25.75
CA THR A 341 -16.85 -7.79 26.68
C THR A 341 -16.36 -7.81 28.12
N HIS A 342 -17.30 -7.73 29.09
CA HIS A 342 -17.02 -7.70 30.52
C HIS A 342 -16.00 -6.61 30.90
N CYS A 343 -16.09 -5.48 30.19
CA CYS A 343 -15.21 -4.34 30.42
C CYS A 343 -15.53 -3.67 31.74
N GLN A 344 -14.52 -3.50 32.59
CA GLN A 344 -14.63 -2.83 33.89
C GLN A 344 -13.32 -2.12 34.20
N GLY A 345 -13.39 -0.83 34.48
CA GLY A 345 -12.25 -0.07 34.98
C GLY A 345 -11.75 -0.62 36.31
N ASP A 346 -10.51 -0.34 36.63
CA ASP A 346 -9.91 -0.64 37.92
C ASP A 346 -10.75 -0.03 39.06
N LYS A 347 -10.91 -0.77 40.13
CA LYS A 347 -11.83 -0.38 41.24
C LYS A 347 -11.46 0.93 41.94
N LEU A 348 -10.19 1.29 41.98
CA LEU A 348 -9.70 2.47 42.66
C LEU A 348 -9.63 3.68 41.75
N THR A 349 -9.21 3.48 40.51
CA THR A 349 -8.92 4.56 39.57
C THR A 349 -10.01 4.76 38.51
N GLY A 350 -10.88 3.75 38.28
CA GLY A 350 -11.84 3.70 37.17
C GLY A 350 -11.21 3.52 35.82
N VAL A 351 -9.87 3.31 35.73
CA VAL A 351 -9.12 3.19 34.49
C VAL A 351 -9.30 1.80 33.91
N LEU A 352 -9.69 1.76 32.65
CA LEU A 352 -9.57 0.60 31.77
C LEU A 352 -8.41 0.84 30.81
N ALA A 353 -7.43 -0.08 30.79
CA ALA A 353 -6.37 -0.07 29.82
C ALA A 353 -6.24 -1.45 29.18
N PHE A 354 -6.17 -1.48 27.85
CA PHE A 354 -5.98 -2.69 27.07
C PHE A 354 -5.09 -2.44 25.87
N SER A 355 -4.52 -3.50 25.31
CA SER A 355 -3.54 -3.39 24.25
C SER A 355 -3.89 -4.28 23.06
N ILE A 356 -3.54 -3.81 21.87
CA ILE A 356 -3.62 -4.57 20.61
C ILE A 356 -2.23 -4.67 19.98
N ALA A 357 -1.97 -5.75 19.30
CA ALA A 357 -0.82 -5.90 18.41
C ALA A 357 -1.26 -5.65 16.96
N VAL A 358 -0.50 -4.87 16.22
CA VAL A 358 -0.83 -4.42 14.85
C VAL A 358 0.44 -4.38 13.98
N ASN A 359 0.30 -4.66 12.69
CA ASN A 359 1.40 -4.49 11.74
C ASN A 359 1.36 -3.07 11.13
N LEU A 360 2.06 -2.13 11.74
CA LEU A 360 2.15 -0.75 11.22
C LEU A 360 3.23 -0.60 10.14
N ASP A 361 4.22 -1.49 10.05
CA ASP A 361 5.24 -1.45 8.99
C ASP A 361 4.61 -1.61 7.60
N ALA A 362 3.46 -2.29 7.51
CA ALA A 362 2.66 -2.38 6.29
C ALA A 362 2.21 -1.01 5.74
N LEU A 363 2.17 0.02 6.57
CA LEU A 363 1.80 1.38 6.17
C LEU A 363 2.95 2.15 5.48
N GLN A 364 4.17 1.60 5.51
CA GLN A 364 5.36 2.21 4.89
C GLN A 364 5.62 3.65 5.36
N LYS A 365 5.49 3.88 6.67
CA LYS A 365 5.85 5.11 7.35
C LYS A 365 7.02 4.86 8.30
N ASN A 366 7.83 5.88 8.55
CA ASN A 366 8.96 5.75 9.47
C ASN A 366 8.49 5.57 10.92
N ASP A 367 9.35 4.98 11.74
CA ASP A 367 9.07 4.66 13.15
C ASP A 367 8.76 5.90 13.99
N VAL A 368 9.40 7.02 13.72
CA VAL A 368 9.14 8.28 14.43
C VAL A 368 7.69 8.73 14.24
N PHE A 369 7.15 8.57 13.03
CA PHE A 369 5.74 8.83 12.77
C PHE A 369 4.84 7.79 13.44
N LEU A 370 5.17 6.49 13.28
CA LEU A 370 4.34 5.39 13.75
C LEU A 370 4.23 5.34 15.28
N THR A 371 5.27 5.71 16.02
CA THR A 371 5.26 5.68 17.49
C THR A 371 4.82 7.00 18.14
N ASN A 372 4.58 8.06 17.36
CA ASN A 372 4.09 9.33 17.88
C ASN A 372 2.56 9.30 18.05
N ALA A 373 2.09 9.27 19.31
CA ALA A 373 0.66 9.24 19.64
C ALA A 373 -0.14 10.43 19.05
N ALA A 374 0.49 11.58 18.80
CA ALA A 374 -0.16 12.75 18.20
C ALA A 374 -0.66 12.50 16.76
N ASN A 375 -0.14 11.45 16.08
CA ASN A 375 -0.60 11.06 14.77
C ASN A 375 -1.85 10.19 14.79
N TYR A 376 -2.40 9.88 15.95
CA TYR A 376 -3.59 9.06 16.12
C TYR A 376 -4.72 9.91 16.75
N ALA A 377 -5.71 10.27 15.95
CA ALA A 377 -6.91 10.93 16.44
C ALA A 377 -7.86 9.85 17.00
N VAL A 378 -8.02 9.85 18.31
CA VAL A 378 -8.88 8.89 19.03
C VAL A 378 -10.22 9.54 19.34
N GLN A 379 -11.30 8.88 18.95
CA GLN A 379 -12.67 9.26 19.27
C GLN A 379 -13.28 8.19 20.15
N SER A 380 -13.79 8.56 21.32
CA SER A 380 -14.53 7.70 22.24
C SER A 380 -15.28 8.53 23.25
N HIS A 381 -16.37 8.03 23.80
CA HIS A 381 -17.12 8.73 24.90
C HIS A 381 -16.31 8.75 26.18
N SER A 382 -15.56 7.70 26.47
CA SER A 382 -14.75 7.56 27.69
C SER A 382 -13.39 8.27 27.63
N GLY A 383 -13.11 9.02 26.58
CA GLY A 383 -11.89 9.83 26.45
C GLY A 383 -10.61 8.97 26.41
N PHE A 384 -10.64 7.84 25.72
CA PHE A 384 -9.45 7.00 25.56
C PHE A 384 -8.32 7.75 24.86
N THR A 385 -7.11 7.48 25.31
CA THR A 385 -5.85 7.91 24.67
C THR A 385 -5.06 6.70 24.26
N VAL A 386 -4.08 6.87 23.38
CA VAL A 386 -3.22 5.79 22.89
C VAL A 386 -1.76 6.04 23.21
N LYS A 387 -1.03 4.94 23.44
CA LYS A 387 0.43 4.86 23.43
C LYS A 387 0.83 3.82 22.41
N VAL A 388 1.77 4.12 21.53
CA VAL A 388 2.25 3.21 20.48
C VAL A 388 3.71 2.88 20.72
N GLU A 389 4.04 1.60 20.72
CA GLU A 389 5.39 1.10 20.96
C GLU A 389 5.76 0.05 19.92
N ARG A 390 7.01 0.04 19.45
CA ARG A 390 7.51 -1.04 18.59
C ARG A 390 7.71 -2.31 19.40
N ILE A 391 7.34 -3.45 18.82
CA ILE A 391 7.59 -4.78 19.41
C ILE A 391 9.08 -5.08 19.32
N THR A 392 9.66 -5.46 20.43
CA THR A 392 11.07 -5.91 20.53
C THR A 392 11.16 -7.42 20.65
N PRO A 393 12.31 -8.05 20.35
CA PRO A 393 12.50 -9.49 20.57
C PRO A 393 12.19 -9.95 22.00
N ASN A 394 12.42 -9.09 23.00
CA ASN A 394 12.14 -9.37 24.41
C ASN A 394 10.64 -9.44 24.73
N ASP A 395 9.80 -8.85 23.91
CA ASP A 395 8.34 -8.87 24.06
C ASP A 395 7.73 -10.20 23.57
N VAL A 396 8.43 -10.91 22.68
CA VAL A 396 7.94 -12.15 22.04
C VAL A 396 8.20 -13.35 22.94
N THR A 397 7.57 -13.37 24.13
CA THR A 397 7.74 -14.42 25.13
C THR A 397 6.41 -14.96 25.65
N GLY A 398 6.41 -16.20 26.13
CA GLY A 398 5.26 -16.79 26.82
C GLY A 398 3.97 -16.80 26.00
N ASN A 399 2.86 -16.48 26.68
CA ASN A 399 1.51 -16.55 26.11
C ASN A 399 1.22 -15.48 25.05
N ASN A 400 2.07 -14.44 24.93
CA ASN A 400 1.88 -13.37 23.97
C ASN A 400 2.39 -13.72 22.56
N ARG A 401 3.29 -14.71 22.43
CA ARG A 401 3.95 -15.06 21.17
C ARG A 401 2.96 -15.23 20.00
N ARG A 402 1.88 -15.98 20.22
CA ARG A 402 0.87 -16.24 19.17
C ARG A 402 0.14 -14.99 18.69
N PHE A 403 0.00 -13.97 19.54
CA PHE A 403 -0.69 -12.72 19.20
C PHE A 403 0.25 -11.70 18.55
N LEU A 404 1.56 -11.86 18.73
CA LEU A 404 2.61 -10.98 18.20
C LEU A 404 3.18 -11.45 16.87
N GLU A 405 2.81 -12.65 16.44
CA GLU A 405 3.30 -13.21 15.16
C GLU A 405 2.83 -12.35 13.98
N GLY A 406 3.79 -11.85 13.17
CA GLY A 406 3.53 -10.96 12.04
C GLY A 406 3.15 -9.53 12.42
N MET A 407 3.15 -9.19 13.73
CA MET A 407 2.88 -7.84 14.21
C MET A 407 4.19 -7.09 14.48
N THR A 408 4.15 -5.77 14.37
CA THR A 408 5.33 -4.91 14.50
C THR A 408 5.22 -3.90 15.65
N HIS A 409 4.00 -3.54 16.04
CA HIS A 409 3.72 -2.55 17.06
C HIS A 409 2.62 -3.00 18.03
N VAL A 410 2.64 -2.40 19.22
CA VAL A 410 1.56 -2.48 20.20
C VAL A 410 0.97 -1.10 20.40
N ILE A 411 -0.36 -1.03 20.36
CA ILE A 411 -1.12 0.16 20.72
C ILE A 411 -1.83 -0.14 22.04
N THR A 412 -1.51 0.62 23.07
CA THR A 412 -2.17 0.56 24.37
C THR A 412 -3.18 1.70 24.49
N PHE A 413 -4.42 1.35 24.76
CA PHE A 413 -5.53 2.26 24.98
C PHE A 413 -5.71 2.47 26.49
N THR A 414 -5.91 3.72 26.92
CA THR A 414 -6.14 4.04 28.34
C THR A 414 -7.24 5.09 28.46
N GLY A 415 -8.27 4.79 29.24
CA GLY A 415 -9.39 5.70 29.47
C GLY A 415 -10.19 5.38 30.76
N LYS A 416 -11.06 6.27 31.19
CA LYS A 416 -11.96 6.03 32.29
C LYS A 416 -13.27 5.44 31.77
N PHE A 417 -13.46 4.13 31.94
CA PHE A 417 -14.62 3.41 31.41
C PHE A 417 -15.72 3.28 32.48
N ASN A 418 -16.75 4.12 32.38
CA ASN A 418 -17.89 4.15 33.30
C ASN A 418 -19.25 3.94 32.62
N THR A 419 -19.28 3.82 31.30
CA THR A 419 -20.47 3.64 30.47
C THR A 419 -20.83 2.16 30.31
N PRO A 420 -22.08 1.80 29.94
CA PRO A 420 -22.46 0.43 29.63
C PRO A 420 -21.73 -0.10 28.38
N ALA A 421 -21.49 0.77 27.40
CA ALA A 421 -20.78 0.47 26.17
C ALA A 421 -20.03 1.73 25.69
N ASP A 422 -19.00 1.52 24.88
CA ASP A 422 -18.26 2.59 24.17
C ASP A 422 -17.75 2.06 22.82
N GLU A 423 -17.54 2.98 21.90
CA GLU A 423 -16.87 2.70 20.62
C GLU A 423 -15.64 3.58 20.52
N ILE A 424 -14.51 2.96 20.26
CA ILE A 424 -13.23 3.64 20.03
C ILE A 424 -12.93 3.60 18.55
N VAL A 425 -12.86 4.78 17.94
CA VAL A 425 -12.42 4.95 16.56
C VAL A 425 -11.08 5.66 16.57
N VAL A 426 -10.07 5.02 16.04
CA VAL A 426 -8.74 5.61 15.87
C VAL A 426 -8.51 5.91 14.41
N ASN A 427 -8.19 7.16 14.10
CA ASN A 427 -7.83 7.61 12.78
C ASN A 427 -6.35 8.05 12.75
N MET A 428 -5.52 7.36 12.00
CA MET A 428 -4.15 7.79 11.77
C MET A 428 -4.12 8.96 10.78
N ARG A 429 -3.48 10.06 11.15
CA ARG A 429 -3.40 11.27 10.32
C ARG A 429 -2.76 10.98 8.96
N ASN A 430 -3.31 11.61 7.93
CA ASN A 430 -2.78 11.57 6.57
C ASN A 430 -2.24 12.96 6.19
N ASP A 431 -1.25 13.44 6.93
CA ASP A 431 -0.63 14.75 6.65
C ASP A 431 0.39 14.62 5.51
N PHE A 432 0.52 15.70 4.74
CA PHE A 432 1.56 15.78 3.71
C PHE A 432 2.96 15.70 4.36
N PRO A 433 3.85 14.83 3.86
CA PRO A 433 5.13 14.59 4.54
C PRO A 433 6.05 15.80 4.51
N GLN A 434 6.51 16.23 5.68
CA GLN A 434 7.38 17.39 5.79
C GLN A 434 8.72 17.21 5.08
N TRP A 435 9.24 15.97 4.98
CA TRP A 435 10.47 15.71 4.27
C TRP A 435 10.40 16.09 2.78
N ILE A 436 9.25 15.99 2.16
CA ILE A 436 9.04 16.40 0.76
C ILE A 436 9.27 17.92 0.65
N THR A 437 8.68 18.69 1.55
CA THR A 437 8.86 20.15 1.56
C THR A 437 10.33 20.53 1.84
N SER A 438 10.98 19.86 2.81
CA SER A 438 12.39 20.15 3.15
C SER A 438 13.38 19.67 2.08
N SER A 439 13.01 18.67 1.26
CA SER A 439 13.84 18.19 0.13
C SER A 439 13.50 18.88 -1.20
N THR A 440 12.74 19.98 -1.16
CA THR A 440 12.36 20.73 -2.37
C THR A 440 13.20 21.99 -2.51
N SER A 441 13.72 22.23 -3.73
CA SER A 441 14.27 23.50 -4.15
C SER A 441 13.32 24.19 -5.13
N ASN A 442 13.25 25.52 -5.05
CA ASN A 442 12.57 26.37 -6.05
C ASN A 442 13.56 27.05 -7.02
N ASP A 443 14.86 26.86 -6.80
CA ASP A 443 15.94 27.33 -7.66
C ASP A 443 17.06 26.31 -7.66
N ASP A 444 17.45 25.87 -8.84
CA ASP A 444 18.51 24.89 -9.07
C ASP A 444 19.68 25.47 -9.92
N SER A 445 19.69 26.77 -10.12
CA SER A 445 20.67 27.44 -10.97
C SER A 445 22.07 27.59 -10.35
N ASN A 446 22.15 27.47 -9.01
CA ASN A 446 23.42 27.64 -8.29
C ASN A 446 23.64 26.54 -7.25
N PRO A 447 24.58 25.59 -7.46
CA PRO A 447 24.86 24.52 -6.53
C PRO A 447 25.46 24.98 -5.18
N ALA A 448 25.93 26.24 -5.08
CA ALA A 448 26.41 26.79 -3.83
C ALA A 448 25.29 27.44 -3.00
N ALA A 449 24.11 27.59 -3.53
CA ALA A 449 22.97 28.16 -2.83
C ALA A 449 22.10 27.03 -2.21
N GLY A 450 21.80 27.18 -0.92
CA GLY A 450 20.94 26.21 -0.21
C GLY A 450 21.58 24.83 -0.07
N ASP A 451 20.72 23.81 0.06
CA ASP A 451 21.14 22.40 0.19
C ASP A 451 20.96 21.65 -1.13
N PHE A 452 21.70 22.07 -2.16
CA PHE A 452 21.64 21.47 -3.49
C PHE A 452 21.89 19.96 -3.48
N ALA A 453 22.74 19.50 -2.57
CA ALA A 453 23.11 18.10 -2.44
C ALA A 453 21.93 17.19 -2.03
N HIS A 454 20.91 17.73 -1.35
CA HIS A 454 19.80 16.94 -0.78
C HIS A 454 18.42 17.39 -1.26
N THR A 455 18.36 18.38 -2.14
CA THR A 455 17.08 18.90 -2.65
C THR A 455 16.89 18.62 -4.14
N THR A 456 15.64 18.48 -4.55
CA THR A 456 15.23 18.35 -5.96
C THR A 456 14.35 19.52 -6.35
N PHE A 457 14.62 20.09 -7.52
CA PHE A 457 13.84 21.21 -8.05
C PHE A 457 12.39 20.80 -8.32
N GLY A 458 11.44 21.53 -7.72
CA GLY A 458 10.02 21.33 -7.93
C GLY A 458 9.37 20.09 -7.28
N LEU A 459 10.13 19.26 -6.55
CA LEU A 459 9.66 17.99 -5.98
C LEU A 459 8.30 18.08 -5.29
N GLU A 460 8.11 19.09 -4.43
CA GLU A 460 6.87 19.25 -3.67
C GLU A 460 5.66 19.41 -4.59
N ARG A 461 5.80 20.09 -5.72
CA ARG A 461 4.68 20.40 -6.62
C ARG A 461 4.11 19.12 -7.23
N PHE A 462 4.98 18.25 -7.71
CA PHE A 462 4.57 16.97 -8.27
C PHE A 462 3.96 16.05 -7.21
N LEU A 463 4.64 15.86 -6.08
CA LEU A 463 4.19 14.96 -5.03
C LEU A 463 2.93 15.49 -4.30
N ARG A 464 2.75 16.80 -4.22
CA ARG A 464 1.52 17.40 -3.71
C ARG A 464 0.34 17.13 -4.63
N GLY A 465 0.55 17.15 -5.94
CA GLY A 465 -0.49 16.76 -6.91
C GLY A 465 -0.95 15.32 -6.71
N ILE A 466 -0.03 14.39 -6.41
CA ILE A 466 -0.38 13.02 -6.05
C ILE A 466 -1.14 12.99 -4.73
N TYR A 467 -0.66 13.68 -3.71
CA TYR A 467 -1.33 13.77 -2.41
C TYR A 467 -2.76 14.30 -2.53
N ASP A 468 -2.95 15.39 -3.27
CA ASP A 468 -4.26 16.00 -3.50
C ASP A 468 -5.20 15.05 -4.24
N ALA A 469 -4.69 14.28 -5.19
CA ALA A 469 -5.47 13.27 -5.90
C ALA A 469 -5.98 12.16 -4.98
N PHE A 470 -5.15 11.70 -4.05
CA PHE A 470 -5.52 10.65 -3.11
C PHE A 470 -6.32 11.16 -1.91
N SER A 471 -6.16 12.44 -1.53
CA SER A 471 -6.90 13.06 -0.42
C SER A 471 -8.29 13.56 -0.82
N ALA A 472 -8.56 13.78 -2.09
CA ALA A 472 -9.82 14.34 -2.59
C ALA A 472 -11.07 13.47 -2.33
N GLY A 473 -10.91 12.27 -1.77
CA GLY A 473 -12.00 11.39 -1.34
C GLY A 473 -12.57 11.68 0.05
N GLY A 474 -12.10 12.72 0.74
CA GLY A 474 -12.67 13.20 2.03
C GLY A 474 -12.16 12.51 3.28
N SER A 475 -11.28 11.52 3.21
CA SER A 475 -10.69 10.91 4.39
C SER A 475 -9.30 11.51 4.68
N ASN A 476 -9.19 12.28 5.76
CA ASN A 476 -7.90 12.70 6.31
C ASN A 476 -7.23 11.60 7.15
N SER A 477 -7.68 10.34 6.99
CA SER A 477 -7.15 9.20 7.71
C SER A 477 -6.35 8.30 6.77
N TYR A 478 -5.13 7.96 7.17
CA TYR A 478 -4.27 7.02 6.48
C TYR A 478 -4.66 5.56 6.79
N ALA A 479 -5.08 5.32 8.02
CA ALA A 479 -5.57 4.03 8.49
C ALA A 479 -6.53 4.21 9.65
N THR A 480 -7.43 3.25 9.86
CA THR A 480 -8.41 3.24 10.96
C THR A 480 -8.38 1.95 11.75
N ILE A 481 -8.77 2.09 13.03
CA ILE A 481 -9.02 0.97 13.93
C ILE A 481 -10.36 1.24 14.61
N HIS A 482 -11.22 0.23 14.63
CA HIS A 482 -12.50 0.25 15.33
C HIS A 482 -12.50 -0.79 16.44
N ILE A 483 -12.85 -0.40 17.67
CA ILE A 483 -12.95 -1.29 18.82
C ILE A 483 -14.23 -0.96 19.58
N ARG A 484 -15.01 -1.98 19.91
CA ARG A 484 -16.23 -1.87 20.71
C ARG A 484 -16.01 -2.43 22.09
N LEU A 485 -16.51 -1.73 23.10
CA LEU A 485 -16.42 -2.09 24.50
C LEU A 485 -17.82 -2.29 25.08
N GLU A 486 -18.04 -3.40 25.78
CA GLU A 486 -19.28 -3.72 26.48
C GLU A 486 -18.98 -4.18 27.91
N LYS A 487 -19.84 -3.76 28.89
CA LYS A 487 -19.77 -4.22 30.30
C LYS A 487 -20.06 -5.70 30.44
#